data_0a195bc256c88f8706636675d2182268
#
_entry.id   0a195bc256c88f8706636675d2182268
#
_cell.length_a   1.000
_cell.length_b   1.000
_cell.length_c   1.000
_cell.angle_alpha   90.00
_cell.angle_beta   90.00
_cell.angle_gamma   90.00
#
_symmetry.space_group_name_H-M   'P 1'
#
loop_
_entity.id
_entity.type
_entity.pdbx_description
1 polymer ?
#
loop_
_entity_poly.entity_id
_entity_poly.type
_entity_poly.pdbx_seq_one_letter_code
_entity_poly.pdbx_strand_id
1 'polypeptide(L)'
;MFHEMRRSAQAMEESCCRDVLVRNTSGVLSLLDENGYTYGVPLSHFLCGNTLYFHGAKAGAKIDAVRHHDKVSFTVIDCDRVQPESYTTHYRSVIAFGRARVVTDETELAMAIRALGRHFSPNEAEARLEKLVSDEQNNMAMIALEIESLSGKESMALK
;
A
#
# COMPACT_ATOMS: atom_id res chain seq x y z
N MET A 1 -3.29 20.14 -4.04
CA MET A 1 -2.00 20.45 -3.38
C MET A 1 -1.99 19.69 -2.08
N PHE A 2 -0.97 18.87 -1.82
CA PHE A 2 -0.83 18.13 -0.55
C PHE A 2 -0.34 19.06 0.55
N HIS A 3 -0.73 18.79 1.80
CA HIS A 3 -0.35 19.64 2.93
C HIS A 3 1.12 19.42 3.33
N GLU A 4 1.83 20.49 3.59
CA GLU A 4 3.15 20.43 4.19
C GLU A 4 3.08 19.91 5.63
N MET A 5 4.09 19.14 6.03
CA MET A 5 4.16 18.60 7.38
C MET A 5 4.50 19.71 8.39
N ARG A 6 3.59 20.02 9.32
CA ARG A 6 3.78 21.03 10.36
C ARG A 6 5.05 20.80 11.21
N ARG A 7 5.37 19.53 11.52
CA ARG A 7 6.58 19.16 12.26
C ARG A 7 7.65 18.65 11.29
N SER A 8 8.17 19.56 10.46
CA SER A 8 9.14 19.22 9.41
C SER A 8 10.41 18.50 9.91
N ALA A 9 10.84 18.81 11.17
CA ALA A 9 11.96 18.11 11.79
C ALA A 9 11.74 16.60 11.98
N GLN A 10 10.49 16.12 11.94
CA GLN A 10 10.12 14.71 12.02
C GLN A 10 9.84 14.08 10.66
N ALA A 11 9.91 14.86 9.59
CA ALA A 11 9.73 14.34 8.25
C ALA A 11 10.87 13.37 7.88
N MET A 12 10.51 12.34 7.15
CA MET A 12 11.42 11.35 6.59
C MET A 12 11.75 11.72 5.13
N GLU A 13 12.96 11.38 4.71
CA GLU A 13 13.33 11.44 3.30
C GLU A 13 12.49 10.43 2.47
N GLU A 14 12.25 10.75 1.20
CA GLU A 14 11.41 9.91 0.33
C GLU A 14 11.97 8.47 0.20
N SER A 15 13.29 8.33 0.10
CA SER A 15 13.93 7.01 0.06
C SER A 15 13.61 6.17 1.30
N CYS A 16 13.67 6.77 2.49
CA CYS A 16 13.31 6.10 3.74
C CYS A 16 11.82 5.73 3.78
N CYS A 17 10.94 6.57 3.21
CA CYS A 17 9.53 6.23 3.08
C CYS A 17 9.31 5.02 2.17
N ARG A 18 10.02 4.95 1.04
CA ARG A 18 9.98 3.80 0.12
C ARG A 18 10.47 2.51 0.78
N ASP A 19 11.55 2.59 1.57
CA ASP A 19 12.05 1.45 2.35
C ASP A 19 11.01 0.92 3.34
N VAL A 20 10.24 1.82 3.98
CA VAL A 20 9.11 1.43 4.84
C VAL A 20 8.06 0.67 4.04
N LEU A 21 7.67 1.14 2.85
CA LEU A 21 6.70 0.45 2.00
C LEU A 21 7.20 -0.91 1.52
N VAL A 22 8.51 -1.05 1.26
CA VAL A 22 9.11 -2.31 0.78
C VAL A 22 9.21 -3.36 1.90
N ARG A 23 9.61 -2.98 3.11
CA ARG A 23 9.85 -3.94 4.21
C ARG A 23 8.59 -4.34 4.96
N ASN A 24 7.51 -3.55 4.87
CA ASN A 24 6.24 -3.88 5.50
C ASN A 24 5.33 -4.62 4.53
N THR A 25 4.55 -5.56 5.04
CA THR A 25 3.69 -6.43 4.25
C THR A 25 2.23 -5.97 4.22
N SER A 26 1.84 -5.05 5.12
CA SER A 26 0.44 -4.62 5.24
C SER A 26 0.31 -3.16 5.66
N GLY A 27 -0.85 -2.60 5.39
CA GLY A 27 -1.24 -1.26 5.78
C GLY A 27 -2.74 -1.09 5.61
N VAL A 28 -3.22 0.15 5.69
CA VAL A 28 -4.63 0.49 5.56
C VAL A 28 -4.84 1.34 4.31
N LEU A 29 -5.61 0.82 3.36
CA LEU A 29 -6.09 1.56 2.19
C LEU A 29 -7.35 2.32 2.60
N SER A 30 -7.28 3.66 2.55
CA SER A 30 -8.39 4.56 2.87
C SER A 30 -9.09 4.98 1.60
N LEU A 31 -10.35 4.62 1.51
CA LEU A 31 -11.25 4.82 0.38
C LEU A 31 -12.40 5.74 0.78
N LEU A 32 -13.11 6.26 -0.20
CA LEU A 32 -14.39 6.93 -0.02
C LEU A 32 -15.48 6.05 -0.62
N ASP A 33 -16.44 5.61 0.19
CA ASP A 33 -17.56 4.82 -0.32
C ASP A 33 -18.63 5.71 -1.00
N GLU A 34 -19.58 5.08 -1.66
CA GLU A 34 -20.67 5.77 -2.37
C GLU A 34 -21.62 6.55 -1.44
N ASN A 35 -21.63 6.24 -0.14
CA ASN A 35 -22.43 6.92 0.88
C ASN A 35 -21.66 8.10 1.54
N GLY A 36 -20.42 8.36 1.11
CA GLY A 36 -19.57 9.44 1.62
C GLY A 36 -18.81 9.09 2.91
N TYR A 37 -18.85 7.84 3.35
CA TYR A 37 -18.02 7.39 4.47
C TYR A 37 -16.58 7.10 4.03
N THR A 38 -15.63 7.49 4.89
CA THR A 38 -14.26 6.99 4.76
C THR A 38 -14.21 5.51 5.13
N TYR A 39 -13.70 4.69 4.23
CA TYR A 39 -13.61 3.24 4.39
C TYR A 39 -12.16 2.81 4.44
N GLY A 40 -11.64 2.56 5.64
CA GLY A 40 -10.28 2.05 5.86
C GLY A 40 -10.25 0.53 5.83
N VAL A 41 -9.58 -0.06 4.84
CA VAL A 41 -9.48 -1.52 4.71
C VAL A 41 -8.02 -1.97 4.88
N PRO A 42 -7.71 -2.84 5.88
CA PRO A 42 -6.39 -3.45 6.01
C PRO A 42 -6.12 -4.40 4.85
N LEU A 43 -4.98 -4.22 4.18
CA LEU A 43 -4.58 -5.02 3.02
C LEU A 43 -3.08 -5.30 3.03
N SER A 44 -2.71 -6.47 2.54
CA SER A 44 -1.33 -6.72 2.13
C SER A 44 -1.03 -5.98 0.84
N HIS A 45 0.21 -5.49 0.72
CA HIS A 45 0.66 -4.71 -0.43
C HIS A 45 2.04 -5.13 -0.89
N PHE A 46 2.40 -4.73 -2.08
CA PHE A 46 3.79 -4.66 -2.54
C PHE A 46 4.00 -3.43 -3.43
N LEU A 47 5.21 -2.91 -3.41
CA LEU A 47 5.61 -1.76 -4.21
C LEU A 47 6.36 -2.23 -5.46
N CYS A 48 5.93 -1.76 -6.63
CA CYS A 48 6.61 -1.96 -7.90
C CYS A 48 6.80 -0.61 -8.60
N GLY A 49 8.03 -0.13 -8.68
CA GLY A 49 8.32 1.21 -9.19
C GLY A 49 7.62 2.29 -8.34
N ASN A 50 6.67 3.00 -8.93
CA ASN A 50 5.89 4.04 -8.25
C ASN A 50 4.43 3.61 -7.96
N THR A 51 4.13 2.32 -8.08
CA THR A 51 2.79 1.77 -7.92
C THR A 51 2.73 0.77 -6.77
N LEU A 52 1.78 0.98 -5.86
CA LEU A 52 1.40 0.00 -4.86
C LEU A 52 0.30 -0.90 -5.42
N TYR A 53 0.46 -2.20 -5.25
CA TYR A 53 -0.52 -3.20 -5.68
C TYR A 53 -1.13 -3.91 -4.49
N PHE A 54 -2.43 -4.18 -4.60
CA PHE A 54 -3.24 -4.87 -3.60
C PHE A 54 -4.09 -5.94 -4.29
N HIS A 55 -3.97 -7.18 -3.85
CA HIS A 55 -4.81 -8.25 -4.36
C HIS A 55 -6.10 -8.40 -3.55
N GLY A 56 -7.12 -8.99 -4.16
CA GLY A 56 -8.37 -9.27 -3.48
C GLY A 56 -9.42 -9.94 -4.38
N ALA A 57 -10.62 -10.11 -3.84
CA ALA A 57 -11.75 -10.61 -4.60
C ALA A 57 -12.18 -9.63 -5.70
N LYS A 58 -12.75 -10.14 -6.80
CA LYS A 58 -13.20 -9.37 -7.96
C LYS A 58 -14.39 -8.44 -7.67
N ALA A 59 -15.11 -8.64 -6.58
CA ALA A 59 -16.28 -7.86 -6.18
C ALA A 59 -16.23 -7.54 -4.69
N GLY A 60 -17.01 -6.56 -4.27
CA GLY A 60 -17.18 -6.13 -2.88
C GLY A 60 -16.82 -4.67 -2.67
N ALA A 61 -17.14 -4.16 -1.49
CA ALA A 61 -17.11 -2.74 -1.14
C ALA A 61 -15.82 -2.00 -1.54
N LYS A 62 -14.64 -2.62 -1.40
CA LYS A 62 -13.38 -1.96 -1.80
C LYS A 62 -13.26 -1.74 -3.30
N ILE A 63 -13.75 -2.70 -4.12
CA ILE A 63 -13.75 -2.59 -5.58
C ILE A 63 -14.72 -1.50 -6.02
N ASP A 64 -15.90 -1.47 -5.41
CA ASP A 64 -16.93 -0.48 -5.71
C ASP A 64 -16.49 0.92 -5.29
N ALA A 65 -15.87 1.07 -4.12
CA ALA A 65 -15.30 2.33 -3.65
C ALA A 65 -14.20 2.87 -4.57
N VAL A 66 -13.27 2.02 -5.05
CA VAL A 66 -12.22 2.42 -6.01
C VAL A 66 -12.83 2.86 -7.34
N ARG A 67 -13.89 2.21 -7.81
CA ARG A 67 -14.59 2.61 -9.03
C ARG A 67 -15.37 3.91 -8.87
N HIS A 68 -15.88 4.16 -7.67
CA HIS A 68 -16.63 5.36 -7.34
C HIS A 68 -15.72 6.59 -7.21
N HIS A 69 -14.56 6.44 -6.54
CA HIS A 69 -13.63 7.53 -6.26
C HIS A 69 -12.18 7.05 -6.31
N ASP A 70 -11.40 7.59 -7.24
CA ASP A 70 -10.04 7.14 -7.52
C ASP A 70 -8.95 7.71 -6.58
N LYS A 71 -9.23 8.84 -5.90
CA LYS A 71 -8.27 9.47 -4.98
C LYS A 71 -8.31 8.77 -3.64
N VAL A 72 -7.18 8.19 -3.27
CA VAL A 72 -7.06 7.35 -2.08
C VAL A 72 -5.78 7.67 -1.32
N SER A 73 -5.67 7.13 -0.12
CA SER A 73 -4.39 7.08 0.61
C SER A 73 -4.14 5.68 1.16
N PHE A 74 -2.86 5.32 1.25
CA PHE A 74 -2.44 4.08 1.89
C PHE A 74 -1.47 4.40 3.03
N THR A 75 -1.76 3.89 4.22
CA THR A 75 -0.98 4.16 5.43
C THR A 75 -0.32 2.88 5.93
N VAL A 76 0.99 2.97 6.18
CA VAL A 76 1.78 1.92 6.84
C VAL A 76 2.29 2.43 8.17
N ILE A 77 2.11 1.66 9.22
CA ILE A 77 2.70 1.88 10.56
C ILE A 77 3.89 0.93 10.69
N ASP A 78 5.10 1.49 10.62
CA ASP A 78 6.35 0.73 10.68
C ASP A 78 6.84 0.52 12.12
N CYS A 79 6.60 1.50 12.98
CA CYS A 79 6.93 1.43 14.39
C CYS A 79 5.84 2.09 15.22
N ASP A 80 5.44 1.41 16.29
CA ASP A 80 4.56 1.93 17.34
C ASP A 80 4.98 1.31 18.69
N ARG A 81 5.81 2.05 19.45
CA ARG A 81 6.36 1.60 20.73
C ARG A 81 6.12 2.65 21.80
N VAL A 82 5.18 2.40 22.67
CA VAL A 82 4.91 3.25 23.85
C VAL A 82 6.12 3.21 24.79
N GLN A 83 6.51 4.39 25.30
CA GLN A 83 7.56 4.60 26.28
C GLN A 83 6.93 5.14 27.57
N PRO A 84 6.51 4.28 28.50
CA PRO A 84 5.73 4.70 29.68
C PRO A 84 6.48 5.69 30.57
N GLU A 85 7.80 5.51 30.72
CA GLU A 85 8.64 6.32 31.62
C GLU A 85 8.75 7.78 31.17
N SER A 86 8.61 8.03 29.86
CA SER A 86 8.71 9.37 29.25
C SER A 86 7.39 9.89 28.69
N TYR A 87 6.29 9.16 28.91
CA TYR A 87 4.95 9.51 28.42
C TYR A 87 4.93 9.84 26.93
N THR A 88 5.67 9.07 26.13
CA THR A 88 5.79 9.27 24.67
C THR A 88 5.68 7.95 23.90
N THR A 89 5.67 8.05 22.58
CA THR A 89 5.69 6.91 21.68
C THR A 89 6.82 7.07 20.67
N HIS A 90 7.63 6.04 20.52
CA HIS A 90 8.51 5.94 19.37
C HIS A 90 7.69 5.39 18.20
N TYR A 91 7.50 6.22 17.19
CA TYR A 91 6.66 5.88 16.04
C TYR A 91 7.37 6.15 14.72
N ARG A 92 7.01 5.39 13.72
CA ARG A 92 7.34 5.63 12.31
C ARG A 92 6.17 5.18 11.46
N SER A 93 5.71 6.06 10.58
CA SER A 93 4.63 5.76 9.65
C SER A 93 4.83 6.46 8.32
N VAL A 94 4.23 5.91 7.28
CA VAL A 94 4.26 6.46 5.93
C VAL A 94 2.83 6.52 5.39
N ILE A 95 2.51 7.60 4.68
CA ILE A 95 1.26 7.76 3.95
C ILE A 95 1.59 8.03 2.48
N ALA A 96 1.09 7.17 1.61
CA ALA A 96 1.10 7.35 0.17
C ALA A 96 -0.28 7.85 -0.28
N PHE A 97 -0.33 8.99 -0.95
CA PHE A 97 -1.53 9.50 -1.62
C PHE A 97 -1.40 9.25 -3.11
N GLY A 98 -2.51 8.96 -3.77
CA GLY A 98 -2.51 8.78 -5.21
C GLY A 98 -3.85 8.38 -5.76
N ARG A 99 -3.81 7.83 -6.99
CA ARG A 99 -5.00 7.36 -7.69
C ARG A 99 -5.02 5.85 -7.76
N ALA A 100 -6.12 5.28 -7.29
CA ALA A 100 -6.35 3.84 -7.36
C ALA A 100 -7.24 3.50 -8.56
N ARG A 101 -6.96 2.35 -9.14
CA ARG A 101 -7.79 1.72 -10.18
C ARG A 101 -7.79 0.21 -10.03
N VAL A 102 -8.83 -0.42 -10.50
CA VAL A 102 -8.83 -1.86 -10.69
C VAL A 102 -8.05 -2.17 -11.98
N VAL A 103 -7.09 -3.07 -11.89
CA VAL A 103 -6.28 -3.48 -13.05
C VAL A 103 -7.16 -4.31 -13.99
N THR A 104 -7.28 -3.85 -15.24
CA THR A 104 -8.07 -4.50 -16.30
C THR A 104 -7.22 -5.01 -17.45
N ASP A 105 -6.00 -4.49 -17.61
CA ASP A 105 -5.04 -4.97 -18.59
C ASP A 105 -4.48 -6.33 -18.18
N GLU A 106 -4.62 -7.34 -19.04
CA GLU A 106 -4.22 -8.72 -18.75
C GLU A 106 -2.69 -8.86 -18.57
N THR A 107 -1.92 -8.07 -19.29
CA THR A 107 -0.45 -8.09 -19.20
C THR A 107 0.00 -7.50 -17.86
N GLU A 108 -0.58 -6.38 -17.45
CA GLU A 108 -0.31 -5.77 -16.15
C GLU A 108 -0.77 -6.70 -15.03
N LEU A 109 -1.95 -7.30 -15.14
CA LEU A 109 -2.47 -8.23 -14.14
C LEU A 109 -1.54 -9.44 -13.96
N ALA A 110 -1.11 -10.07 -15.04
CA ALA A 110 -0.17 -11.20 -15.00
C ALA A 110 1.18 -10.78 -14.38
N MET A 111 1.71 -9.62 -14.75
CA MET A 111 2.92 -9.05 -14.14
C MET A 111 2.75 -8.83 -12.64
N ALA A 112 1.64 -8.24 -12.22
CA ALA A 112 1.37 -7.95 -10.81
C ALA A 112 1.18 -9.22 -9.98
N ILE A 113 0.50 -10.26 -10.51
CA ILE A 113 0.37 -11.57 -9.83
C ILE A 113 1.74 -12.24 -9.67
N ARG A 114 2.57 -12.23 -10.72
CA ARG A 114 3.93 -12.77 -10.66
C ARG A 114 4.79 -12.01 -9.63
N ALA A 115 4.73 -10.68 -9.63
CA ALA A 115 5.45 -9.83 -8.68
C ALA A 115 4.99 -10.07 -7.24
N LEU A 116 3.68 -10.23 -7.01
CA LEU A 116 3.10 -10.63 -5.73
C LEU A 116 3.67 -11.96 -5.25
N GLY A 117 3.65 -12.97 -6.12
CA GLY A 117 4.21 -14.30 -5.82
C GLY A 117 5.69 -14.22 -5.45
N ARG A 118 6.47 -13.46 -6.21
CA ARG A 118 7.90 -13.25 -5.97
C ARG A 118 8.17 -12.48 -4.67
N HIS A 119 7.33 -11.49 -4.35
CA HIS A 119 7.45 -10.68 -3.13
C HIS A 119 7.25 -11.53 -1.86
N PHE A 120 6.22 -12.37 -1.84
CA PHE A 120 5.92 -13.23 -0.68
C PHE A 120 6.69 -14.55 -0.66
N SER A 121 7.21 -14.99 -1.81
CA SER A 121 7.97 -16.24 -1.96
C SER A 121 9.18 -16.01 -2.87
N PRO A 122 10.23 -15.29 -2.39
CA PRO A 122 11.35 -14.85 -3.23
C PRO A 122 12.16 -16.01 -3.85
N ASN A 123 12.14 -17.19 -3.22
CA ASN A 123 12.87 -18.38 -3.68
C ASN A 123 11.98 -19.37 -4.47
N GLU A 124 10.76 -18.95 -4.84
CA GLU A 124 9.83 -19.83 -5.56
C GLU A 124 10.32 -20.12 -6.99
N ALA A 125 10.12 -21.35 -7.44
CA ALA A 125 10.48 -21.77 -8.79
C ALA A 125 9.61 -21.07 -9.83
N GLU A 126 10.21 -20.67 -10.98
CA GLU A 126 9.52 -19.95 -12.05
C GLU A 126 8.27 -20.67 -12.55
N ALA A 127 8.35 -21.99 -12.74
CA ALA A 127 7.21 -22.81 -13.17
C ALA A 127 6.01 -22.72 -12.22
N ARG A 128 6.24 -22.52 -10.92
CA ARG A 128 5.18 -22.39 -9.93
C ARG A 128 4.59 -20.98 -9.92
N LEU A 129 5.40 -19.96 -10.20
CA LEU A 129 4.91 -18.58 -10.40
C LEU A 129 4.04 -18.47 -11.66
N GLU A 130 4.44 -19.13 -12.78
CA GLU A 130 3.62 -19.18 -13.98
C GLU A 130 2.28 -19.90 -13.73
N LYS A 131 2.32 -20.99 -12.96
CA LYS A 131 1.10 -21.68 -12.53
C LYS A 131 0.21 -20.77 -11.68
N LEU A 132 0.78 -20.00 -10.74
CA LEU A 132 0.04 -19.03 -9.93
C LEU A 132 -0.65 -17.98 -10.81
N VAL A 133 0.04 -17.43 -11.79
CA VAL A 133 -0.54 -16.47 -12.76
C VAL A 133 -1.73 -17.11 -13.47
N SER A 134 -1.54 -18.31 -14.03
CA SER A 134 -2.59 -19.03 -14.76
C SER A 134 -3.82 -19.34 -13.90
N ASP A 135 -3.61 -19.73 -12.64
CA ASP A 135 -4.69 -20.11 -11.72
C ASP A 135 -5.46 -18.86 -11.22
N GLU A 136 -4.76 -17.75 -10.98
CA GLU A 136 -5.32 -16.60 -10.24
C GLU A 136 -5.77 -15.44 -11.12
N GLN A 137 -5.28 -15.29 -12.33
CA GLN A 137 -5.68 -14.18 -13.22
C GLN A 137 -7.19 -14.10 -13.48
N ASN A 138 -7.89 -15.25 -13.38
CA ASN A 138 -9.33 -15.32 -13.52
C ASN A 138 -10.09 -15.29 -12.18
N ASN A 139 -9.41 -15.38 -11.05
CA ASN A 139 -10.03 -15.54 -9.74
C ASN A 139 -9.85 -14.33 -8.83
N MET A 140 -8.77 -13.54 -9.01
CA MET A 140 -8.53 -12.34 -8.20
C MET A 140 -8.67 -11.05 -8.98
N ALA A 141 -8.89 -9.96 -8.25
CA ALA A 141 -8.69 -8.60 -8.73
C ALA A 141 -7.38 -8.03 -8.16
N MET A 142 -6.74 -7.19 -8.93
CA MET A 142 -5.61 -6.37 -8.49
C MET A 142 -6.03 -4.90 -8.51
N ILE A 143 -5.80 -4.20 -7.41
CA ILE A 143 -5.92 -2.74 -7.33
C ILE A 143 -4.52 -2.17 -7.46
N ALA A 144 -4.33 -1.21 -8.34
CA ALA A 144 -3.10 -0.44 -8.49
C ALA A 144 -3.33 0.97 -7.95
N LEU A 145 -2.45 1.44 -7.06
CA LEU A 145 -2.40 2.81 -6.57
C LEU A 145 -1.13 3.46 -7.11
N GLU A 146 -1.27 4.40 -8.03
CA GLU A 146 -0.18 5.21 -8.54
C GLU A 146 0.09 6.35 -7.56
N ILE A 147 1.31 6.40 -7.02
CA ILE A 147 1.69 7.35 -5.96
C ILE A 147 1.90 8.74 -6.57
N GLU A 148 1.11 9.72 -6.12
CA GLU A 148 1.25 11.14 -6.45
C GLU A 148 2.04 11.91 -5.39
N SER A 149 1.97 11.45 -4.13
CA SER A 149 2.69 12.06 -3.00
C SER A 149 2.97 11.03 -1.92
N LEU A 150 4.19 11.05 -1.40
CA LEU A 150 4.65 10.15 -0.35
C LEU A 150 5.16 11.00 0.82
N SER A 151 4.66 10.73 2.01
CA SER A 151 5.11 11.41 3.23
C SER A 151 5.34 10.42 4.35
N GLY A 152 6.46 10.56 5.04
CA GLY A 152 6.78 9.76 6.21
C GLY A 152 7.06 10.63 7.41
N LYS A 153 6.74 10.10 8.56
CA LYS A 153 6.96 10.76 9.84
C LYS A 153 7.50 9.80 10.88
N GLU A 154 8.53 10.22 11.58
CA GLU A 154 9.09 9.45 12.69
C GLU A 154 9.38 10.31 13.91
N SER A 155 9.40 9.68 15.08
CA SER A 155 9.82 10.33 16.32
C SER A 155 11.32 10.65 16.27
N MET A 156 11.73 11.75 16.91
CA MET A 156 13.13 12.17 16.97
C MET A 156 14.07 11.11 17.56
N ALA A 157 13.55 10.20 18.35
CA ALA A 157 14.30 9.09 18.94
C ALA A 157 14.65 7.96 17.96
N LEU A 158 14.07 7.97 16.75
CA LEU A 158 14.33 6.99 15.68
C LEU A 158 15.16 7.56 14.52
N LYS A 159 15.53 8.85 14.60
CA LYS A 159 16.37 9.53 13.63
C LYS A 159 17.84 9.18 13.75
#